data_92bbec7430ccbeab26a817071442cf66
#
_entry.id   92bbec7430ccbeab26a817071442cf66
#
_cell.length_a   1.000
_cell.length_b   1.000
_cell.length_c   1.000
_cell.angle_alpha   90.00
_cell.angle_beta   90.00
_cell.angle_gamma   90.00
#
_symmetry.space_group_name_H-M   'P 1'
#
loop_
_entity.id
_entity.type
_entity.pdbx_description
1 polymer ?
#
loop_
_entity_poly.entity_id
_entity_poly.type
_entity_poly.pdbx_seq_one_letter_code
_entity_poly.pdbx_strand_id
1 'polypeptide(L)'
;MLNRATAAAALLTAPVFVLAGCTSGQTSKPSTSAPPTTWTQANPSALNVVLKTSDGRPVANAAIDFSDGYATVTVETTGGGILAPGSHGMHIHSVGRCEGDFASAGGHLQVAGHTGHPASGDLTPLNIRGDGSGKVVATTDAFTEAALKGPEGSALIIHQGPDNFANIPPRYTHGGVPGPDAETLATGDAGGRVACAVLAPAGSSSASPSTETVTETTHVPVAPPATHTTTTTSSSTNTTTTSTVPTTSMTTVPTSPVGPTSPMPGG
;
A
#
# COMPACT_ATOMS: atom_id res chain seq x y z
N MET A 1 -15.71 -5.82 75.56
CA MET A 1 -14.50 -6.03 76.36
C MET A 1 -13.37 -5.25 75.74
N LEU A 2 -12.90 -4.25 76.47
CA LEU A 2 -11.79 -3.37 76.11
C LEU A 2 -10.48 -4.16 76.21
N ASN A 3 -9.56 -3.94 75.28
CA ASN A 3 -8.13 -3.96 75.62
C ASN A 3 -7.37 -2.90 74.83
N ARG A 4 -6.89 -1.94 75.60
CA ARG A 4 -5.88 -0.94 75.26
C ARG A 4 -4.49 -1.55 75.46
N ALA A 5 -3.54 -1.28 74.59
CA ALA A 5 -2.11 -1.29 74.85
C ALA A 5 -1.39 -0.35 73.89
N THR A 6 -1.09 0.74 74.36
CA THR A 6 0.14 1.46 74.80
C THR A 6 1.24 1.56 73.76
N ALA A 7 1.56 2.81 73.44
CA ALA A 7 2.66 3.31 72.67
C ALA A 7 4.06 3.05 73.31
N ALA A 8 5.08 2.86 72.49
CA ALA A 8 6.49 3.09 72.87
C ALA A 8 7.19 3.86 71.74
N ALA A 9 7.52 5.11 72.02
CA ALA A 9 8.37 5.93 71.20
C ALA A 9 9.82 5.63 71.52
N ALA A 10 10.62 5.28 70.51
CA ALA A 10 12.08 5.20 70.60
C ALA A 10 12.70 6.32 69.75
N LEU A 11 13.22 7.31 70.40
CA LEU A 11 14.12 8.33 69.85
C LEU A 11 15.49 7.68 69.60
N LEU A 12 15.94 7.66 68.36
CA LEU A 12 17.35 7.36 68.00
C LEU A 12 17.96 8.62 67.36
N THR A 13 18.90 9.20 68.09
CA THR A 13 19.80 10.28 67.69
C THR A 13 20.83 9.76 66.70
N ALA A 14 20.90 10.33 65.50
CA ALA A 14 21.97 10.07 64.54
C ALA A 14 23.04 11.15 64.60
N PRO A 15 24.33 10.82 64.50
CA PRO A 15 25.43 11.79 64.52
C PRO A 15 25.55 12.45 63.14
N VAL A 16 25.77 13.75 63.18
CA VAL A 16 26.11 14.60 62.03
C VAL A 16 27.57 14.40 61.66
N PHE A 17 27.85 13.81 60.48
CA PHE A 17 29.14 13.85 59.86
C PHE A 17 29.19 15.04 58.90
N VAL A 18 29.95 16.06 59.22
CA VAL A 18 30.32 17.13 58.31
C VAL A 18 31.53 16.66 57.51
N LEU A 19 31.34 16.35 56.24
CA LEU A 19 32.43 16.18 55.28
C LEU A 19 32.46 17.40 54.38
N ALA A 20 33.48 18.24 54.63
CA ALA A 20 33.87 19.29 53.66
C ALA A 20 34.54 18.60 52.46
N GLY A 21 33.94 18.67 51.31
CA GLY A 21 34.47 18.11 50.07
C GLY A 21 34.16 19.01 48.87
N CYS A 22 35.20 19.57 48.31
CA CYS A 22 35.43 20.35 47.10
C CYS A 22 34.30 20.56 46.15
N THR A 23 33.95 21.79 45.95
CA THR A 23 33.16 22.34 44.84
C THR A 23 33.91 22.15 43.51
N SER A 24 33.54 21.12 42.73
CA SER A 24 33.70 21.16 41.27
C SER A 24 32.33 21.51 40.70
N GLY A 25 32.19 22.71 40.19
CA GLY A 25 30.97 23.20 39.55
C GLY A 25 30.69 22.42 38.28
N GLN A 26 29.76 21.44 38.39
CA GLN A 26 29.07 20.93 37.23
C GLN A 26 27.83 21.80 37.03
N THR A 27 27.96 22.77 36.14
CA THR A 27 26.84 23.43 35.53
C THR A 27 26.06 22.33 34.76
N SER A 28 24.97 21.85 35.34
CA SER A 28 23.98 21.05 34.62
C SER A 28 23.41 21.92 33.50
N LYS A 29 23.96 21.70 32.29
CA LYS A 29 23.44 22.22 31.06
C LYS A 29 21.98 21.73 30.96
N PRO A 30 20.99 22.61 30.72
CA PRO A 30 19.64 22.17 30.50
C PRO A 30 19.66 21.19 29.33
N SER A 31 19.11 20.00 29.53
CA SER A 31 18.88 19.03 28.48
C SER A 31 17.97 19.68 27.46
N THR A 32 18.56 20.17 26.40
CA THR A 32 17.82 20.65 25.25
C THR A 32 17.10 19.43 24.73
N SER A 33 15.78 19.38 24.92
CA SER A 33 14.92 18.43 24.24
C SER A 33 15.31 18.43 22.77
N ALA A 34 15.64 17.25 22.23
CA ALA A 34 15.94 17.09 20.82
C ALA A 34 14.83 17.78 20.02
N PRO A 35 15.15 18.56 18.98
CA PRO A 35 14.11 19.10 18.11
C PRO A 35 13.29 17.95 17.57
N PRO A 36 11.97 18.15 17.33
CA PRO A 36 11.15 17.12 16.70
C PRO A 36 11.88 16.65 15.44
N THR A 37 11.97 15.35 15.29
CA THR A 37 12.64 14.72 14.14
C THR A 37 11.96 15.26 12.88
N THR A 38 12.56 16.28 12.29
CA THR A 38 12.21 16.72 10.95
C THR A 38 12.38 15.50 10.08
N TRP A 39 11.33 15.10 9.36
CA TRP A 39 11.44 14.15 8.26
C TRP A 39 12.72 14.49 7.51
N THR A 40 13.71 13.61 7.59
CA THR A 40 14.92 13.75 6.78
C THR A 40 14.44 13.94 5.36
N GLN A 41 14.85 15.03 4.72
CA GLN A 41 14.37 15.41 3.40
C GLN A 41 14.29 14.19 2.53
N ALA A 42 13.05 13.83 2.18
CA ALA A 42 12.81 12.76 1.24
C ALA A 42 13.64 13.05 0.00
N ASN A 43 14.32 12.03 -0.51
CA ASN A 43 14.94 12.09 -1.82
C ASN A 43 13.94 12.77 -2.78
N PRO A 44 14.30 13.85 -3.50
CA PRO A 44 13.37 14.54 -4.38
C PRO A 44 12.78 13.64 -5.47
N SER A 45 13.38 12.49 -5.71
CA SER A 45 12.88 11.44 -6.61
C SER A 45 11.89 10.47 -5.95
N ALA A 46 11.73 10.50 -4.62
CA ALA A 46 10.83 9.60 -3.92
C ALA A 46 9.35 9.99 -4.12
N LEU A 47 8.48 8.99 -4.24
CA LEU A 47 7.03 9.19 -4.18
C LEU A 47 6.64 9.44 -2.73
N ASN A 48 6.25 10.68 -2.41
CA ASN A 48 5.83 11.07 -1.06
C ASN A 48 4.33 11.29 -1.02
N VAL A 49 3.62 10.56 -0.14
CA VAL A 49 2.17 10.64 -0.02
C VAL A 49 1.72 10.61 1.44
N VAL A 50 0.51 11.12 1.68
CA VAL A 50 -0.16 11.03 2.98
C VAL A 50 -1.37 10.11 2.84
N LEU A 51 -1.35 9.00 3.56
CA LEU A 51 -2.50 8.11 3.65
C LEU A 51 -3.56 8.75 4.54
N LYS A 52 -4.79 8.74 4.06
CA LYS A 52 -5.95 9.34 4.72
C LYS A 52 -7.09 8.35 4.81
N THR A 53 -7.91 8.50 5.84
CA THR A 53 -9.22 7.85 5.94
C THR A 53 -10.17 8.39 4.88
N SER A 54 -11.32 7.73 4.67
CA SER A 54 -12.35 8.17 3.71
C SER A 54 -12.95 9.54 4.04
N ASP A 55 -12.91 9.97 5.31
CA ASP A 55 -13.30 11.31 5.77
C ASP A 55 -12.13 12.33 5.72
N GLY A 56 -10.98 11.96 5.16
CA GLY A 56 -9.85 12.84 4.88
C GLY A 56 -8.87 13.04 6.02
N ARG A 57 -9.02 12.37 7.18
CA ARG A 57 -8.09 12.49 8.30
C ARG A 57 -6.76 11.81 7.98
N PRO A 58 -5.59 12.46 8.23
CA PRO A 58 -4.29 11.86 8.01
C PRO A 58 -4.05 10.70 8.98
N VAL A 59 -3.52 9.59 8.47
CA VAL A 59 -3.22 8.36 9.22
C VAL A 59 -1.72 8.11 9.27
N ALA A 60 -1.05 8.19 8.10
CA ALA A 60 0.38 7.93 7.97
C ALA A 60 0.97 8.72 6.81
N ASN A 61 2.27 9.00 6.92
CA ASN A 61 3.07 9.45 5.79
C ASN A 61 3.77 8.25 5.18
N ALA A 62 3.89 8.21 3.87
CA ALA A 62 4.65 7.20 3.16
C ALA A 62 5.60 7.83 2.15
N ALA A 63 6.78 7.23 2.03
CA ALA A 63 7.77 7.54 1.01
C ALA A 63 8.21 6.25 0.33
N ILE A 64 8.26 6.25 -1.01
CA ILE A 64 8.80 5.13 -1.79
C ILE A 64 9.95 5.68 -2.62
N ASP A 65 11.15 5.20 -2.35
CA ASP A 65 12.38 5.53 -3.07
C ASP A 65 12.80 4.35 -3.95
N PHE A 66 13.22 4.65 -5.18
CA PHE A 66 13.70 3.64 -6.11
C PHE A 66 15.19 3.85 -6.37
N SER A 67 16.01 2.88 -5.97
CA SER A 67 17.45 2.87 -6.19
C SER A 67 17.95 1.45 -6.40
N ASP A 68 18.95 1.29 -7.26
CA ASP A 68 19.67 0.03 -7.49
C ASP A 68 18.76 -1.18 -7.80
N GLY A 69 17.58 -0.93 -8.40
CA GLY A 69 16.61 -1.98 -8.74
C GLY A 69 15.69 -2.38 -7.59
N TYR A 70 15.73 -1.68 -6.47
CA TYR A 70 14.87 -1.90 -5.29
C TYR A 70 13.97 -0.71 -5.05
N ALA A 71 12.79 -0.97 -4.48
CA ALA A 71 11.93 0.02 -3.85
C ALA A 71 12.17 -0.01 -2.34
N THR A 72 12.50 1.12 -1.73
CA THR A 72 12.53 1.30 -0.28
C THR A 72 11.25 2.01 0.13
N VAL A 73 10.39 1.30 0.85
CA VAL A 73 9.10 1.79 1.34
C VAL A 73 9.24 2.17 2.80
N THR A 74 9.01 3.44 3.12
CA THR A 74 8.95 3.95 4.49
C THR A 74 7.54 4.41 4.78
N VAL A 75 6.92 3.89 5.85
CA VAL A 75 5.61 4.34 6.33
C VAL A 75 5.70 4.65 7.81
N GLU A 76 5.16 5.80 8.22
CA GLU A 76 5.15 6.25 9.60
C GLU A 76 3.82 6.91 9.94
N THR A 77 3.20 6.50 11.05
CA THR A 77 1.93 7.06 11.49
C THR A 77 2.07 8.54 11.88
N THR A 78 1.01 9.32 11.63
CA THR A 78 0.94 10.72 12.06
C THR A 78 0.48 10.87 13.51
N GLY A 79 0.19 9.76 14.20
CA GLY A 79 -0.46 9.72 15.50
C GLY A 79 -1.99 9.80 15.38
N GLY A 80 -2.67 9.98 16.49
CA GLY A 80 -4.13 10.22 16.50
C GLY A 80 -5.00 8.99 16.73
N GLY A 81 -4.45 7.78 16.95
CA GLY A 81 -5.21 6.61 17.41
C GLY A 81 -6.26 6.09 16.41
N ILE A 82 -6.08 6.34 15.11
CA ILE A 82 -7.00 5.85 14.06
C ILE A 82 -6.79 4.34 13.85
N LEU A 83 -5.52 3.91 13.80
CA LEU A 83 -5.17 2.50 13.74
C LEU A 83 -5.14 1.92 15.15
N ALA A 84 -5.75 0.75 15.33
CA ALA A 84 -5.66 0.02 16.60
C ALA A 84 -4.23 -0.49 16.85
N PRO A 85 -3.81 -0.69 18.10
CA PRO A 85 -2.56 -1.39 18.35
C PRO A 85 -2.56 -2.80 17.75
N GLY A 86 -1.44 -3.17 17.12
CA GLY A 86 -1.28 -4.47 16.47
C GLY A 86 -0.73 -4.36 15.06
N SER A 87 -0.82 -5.45 14.31
CA SER A 87 -0.35 -5.55 12.94
C SER A 87 -1.44 -5.17 11.95
N HIS A 88 -1.07 -4.39 10.95
CA HIS A 88 -1.93 -3.95 9.86
C HIS A 88 -1.32 -4.33 8.52
N GLY A 89 -2.07 -5.03 7.67
CA GLY A 89 -1.68 -5.29 6.29
C GLY A 89 -1.49 -3.99 5.53
N MET A 90 -0.46 -3.96 4.68
CA MET A 90 -0.20 -2.85 3.77
C MET A 90 -0.02 -3.38 2.37
N HIS A 91 -0.78 -2.83 1.44
CA HIS A 91 -0.69 -3.29 0.06
C HIS A 91 -0.69 -2.12 -0.91
N ILE A 92 0.08 -2.28 -1.99
CA ILE A 92 -0.11 -1.47 -3.18
C ILE A 92 -1.22 -2.11 -3.99
N HIS A 93 -2.23 -1.31 -4.32
CA HIS A 93 -3.39 -1.69 -5.11
C HIS A 93 -3.25 -1.26 -6.57
N SER A 94 -3.90 -1.98 -7.47
CA SER A 94 -3.70 -1.93 -8.92
C SER A 94 -4.35 -0.74 -9.63
N VAL A 95 -5.07 0.14 -8.90
CA VAL A 95 -5.73 1.32 -9.47
C VAL A 95 -5.43 2.55 -8.62
N GLY A 96 -5.02 3.64 -9.27
CA GLY A 96 -4.67 4.91 -8.63
C GLY A 96 -5.90 5.74 -8.24
N ARG A 97 -6.77 5.20 -7.39
CA ARG A 97 -8.00 5.84 -6.88
C ARG A 97 -8.22 5.51 -5.41
N CYS A 98 -8.76 6.50 -4.67
CA CYS A 98 -9.09 6.39 -3.25
C CYS A 98 -10.50 6.91 -2.99
N GLU A 99 -11.51 6.33 -3.62
CA GLU A 99 -12.90 6.78 -3.54
C GLU A 99 -13.73 5.85 -2.63
N GLY A 100 -14.72 6.43 -1.94
CA GLY A 100 -15.65 5.72 -1.09
C GLY A 100 -14.95 4.99 0.06
N ASP A 101 -15.15 3.69 0.16
CA ASP A 101 -14.49 2.74 1.08
C ASP A 101 -13.16 2.22 0.54
N PHE A 102 -12.61 2.92 -0.47
CA PHE A 102 -11.39 2.58 -1.21
C PHE A 102 -11.49 1.32 -2.10
N ALA A 103 -12.69 0.81 -2.36
CA ALA A 103 -12.90 -0.29 -3.31
C ALA A 103 -12.43 0.09 -4.72
N SER A 104 -12.48 1.39 -5.07
CA SER A 104 -12.00 1.95 -6.34
C SER A 104 -10.51 1.72 -6.61
N ALA A 105 -9.70 1.40 -5.60
CA ALA A 105 -8.28 1.06 -5.76
C ALA A 105 -8.06 -0.34 -6.37
N GLY A 106 -9.11 -1.15 -6.53
CA GLY A 106 -9.02 -2.49 -7.10
C GLY A 106 -8.41 -3.52 -6.14
N GLY A 107 -7.86 -4.60 -6.70
CA GLY A 107 -7.13 -5.65 -5.97
C GLY A 107 -5.66 -5.29 -5.73
N HIS A 108 -4.92 -6.22 -5.12
CA HIS A 108 -3.48 -6.05 -4.94
C HIS A 108 -2.76 -5.95 -6.29
N LEU A 109 -1.70 -5.15 -6.35
CA LEU A 109 -0.89 -5.01 -7.56
C LEU A 109 -0.22 -6.34 -7.90
N GLN A 110 -0.39 -6.78 -9.14
CA GLN A 110 0.40 -7.86 -9.75
C GLN A 110 1.15 -7.30 -10.94
N VAL A 111 2.48 -7.37 -10.92
CA VAL A 111 3.27 -6.98 -12.09
C VAL A 111 3.14 -8.03 -13.20
N ALA A 112 3.37 -7.62 -14.43
CA ALA A 112 3.26 -8.50 -15.58
C ALA A 112 4.12 -9.77 -15.40
N GLY A 113 3.49 -10.93 -15.58
CA GLY A 113 4.14 -12.24 -15.42
C GLY A 113 4.17 -12.80 -13.99
N HIS A 114 3.77 -12.03 -12.99
CA HIS A 114 3.60 -12.51 -11.61
C HIS A 114 2.13 -12.84 -11.33
N THR A 115 1.88 -14.06 -10.84
CA THR A 115 0.53 -14.55 -10.50
C THR A 115 0.51 -15.28 -9.17
N GLY A 116 1.63 -15.22 -8.44
CA GLY A 116 1.80 -15.93 -7.17
C GLY A 116 1.35 -15.13 -5.95
N HIS A 117 1.53 -15.74 -4.79
CA HIS A 117 1.38 -15.12 -3.49
C HIS A 117 2.69 -15.27 -2.70
N PRO A 118 3.13 -14.22 -1.99
CA PRO A 118 2.49 -12.89 -1.89
C PRO A 118 2.36 -12.19 -3.24
N ALA A 119 1.35 -11.32 -3.41
CA ALA A 119 1.21 -10.47 -4.58
C ALA A 119 2.40 -9.50 -4.69
N SER A 120 2.67 -8.97 -5.89
CA SER A 120 3.76 -7.99 -6.06
C SER A 120 3.58 -6.74 -5.20
N GLY A 121 2.33 -6.37 -4.91
CA GLY A 121 1.98 -5.24 -4.07
C GLY A 121 1.96 -5.50 -2.57
N ASP A 122 2.16 -6.76 -2.12
CA ASP A 122 2.13 -7.09 -0.70
C ASP A 122 3.40 -6.57 -0.01
N LEU A 123 3.21 -5.77 1.03
CA LEU A 123 4.30 -5.12 1.76
C LEU A 123 4.42 -5.67 3.17
N THR A 124 5.58 -5.44 3.79
CA THR A 124 5.78 -5.70 5.22
C THR A 124 4.70 -4.98 6.03
N PRO A 125 3.98 -5.67 6.94
CA PRO A 125 2.91 -5.07 7.73
C PRO A 125 3.40 -3.93 8.62
N LEU A 126 2.54 -2.93 8.83
CA LEU A 126 2.76 -1.84 9.78
C LEU A 126 2.32 -2.28 11.19
N ASN A 127 3.26 -2.29 12.14
CA ASN A 127 2.94 -2.59 13.53
C ASN A 127 2.70 -1.31 14.32
N ILE A 128 1.52 -1.19 14.94
CA ILE A 128 1.08 -0.06 15.75
C ILE A 128 1.26 -0.40 17.24
N ARG A 129 1.92 0.51 17.95
CA ARG A 129 2.13 0.41 19.39
C ARG A 129 0.88 0.86 20.16
N GLY A 130 0.85 0.60 21.47
CA GLY A 130 -0.24 1.02 22.35
C GLY A 130 -0.44 2.53 22.43
N ASP A 131 0.57 3.33 22.07
CA ASP A 131 0.50 4.79 21.97
C ASP A 131 0.03 5.31 20.60
N GLY A 132 -0.30 4.41 19.67
CA GLY A 132 -0.70 4.75 18.31
C GLY A 132 0.45 5.06 17.35
N SER A 133 1.70 4.97 17.81
CA SER A 133 2.87 5.15 16.96
C SER A 133 3.21 3.87 16.20
N GLY A 134 3.63 4.00 14.94
CA GLY A 134 4.11 2.90 14.11
C GLY A 134 5.02 3.41 13.02
N LYS A 135 6.07 2.64 12.73
CA LYS A 135 6.99 2.91 11.62
C LYS A 135 7.51 1.60 11.05
N VAL A 136 7.55 1.54 9.74
CA VAL A 136 8.19 0.46 8.99
C VAL A 136 9.09 1.05 7.91
N VAL A 137 10.23 0.41 7.68
CA VAL A 137 11.09 0.62 6.51
C VAL A 137 11.38 -0.75 5.96
N ALA A 138 11.01 -0.98 4.72
CA ALA A 138 11.19 -2.25 4.04
C ALA A 138 11.71 -2.02 2.62
N THR A 139 12.48 -2.97 2.10
CA THR A 139 12.94 -2.99 0.72
C THR A 139 12.30 -4.14 -0.03
N THR A 140 11.99 -3.95 -1.30
CA THR A 140 11.44 -4.98 -2.18
C THR A 140 11.88 -4.74 -3.62
N ASP A 141 12.02 -5.81 -4.39
CA ASP A 141 12.23 -5.81 -5.83
C ASP A 141 10.98 -6.31 -6.61
N ALA A 142 9.86 -6.52 -5.87
CA ALA A 142 8.64 -7.09 -6.42
C ALA A 142 7.92 -6.17 -7.43
N PHE A 143 8.25 -4.88 -7.46
CA PHE A 143 7.72 -3.91 -8.42
C PHE A 143 8.72 -2.79 -8.71
N THR A 144 8.51 -2.09 -9.82
CA THR A 144 9.29 -0.92 -10.24
C THR A 144 8.46 0.35 -10.18
N GLU A 145 9.11 1.51 -10.24
CA GLU A 145 8.42 2.80 -10.37
C GLU A 145 7.51 2.83 -11.61
N ALA A 146 7.96 2.26 -12.72
CA ALA A 146 7.16 2.17 -13.95
C ALA A 146 5.91 1.31 -13.77
N ALA A 147 5.98 0.24 -12.98
CA ALA A 147 4.80 -0.58 -12.66
C ALA A 147 3.76 0.19 -11.85
N LEU A 148 4.19 1.04 -10.91
CA LEU A 148 3.28 1.90 -10.13
C LEU A 148 2.62 2.97 -11.00
N LYS A 149 3.32 3.47 -12.01
CA LYS A 149 2.87 4.53 -12.94
C LYS A 149 2.23 3.99 -14.21
N GLY A 150 1.80 2.73 -14.22
CA GLY A 150 1.08 2.12 -15.33
C GLY A 150 -0.25 2.84 -15.66
N PRO A 151 -0.96 2.44 -16.73
CA PRO A 151 -2.17 3.11 -17.20
C PRO A 151 -3.26 3.27 -16.14
N GLU A 152 -3.42 2.28 -15.27
CA GLU A 152 -4.39 2.30 -14.16
C GLU A 152 -3.85 3.02 -12.92
N GLY A 153 -2.57 3.40 -12.90
CA GLY A 153 -1.91 3.96 -11.74
C GLY A 153 -1.79 2.95 -10.60
N SER A 154 -1.66 3.45 -9.38
CA SER A 154 -1.60 2.62 -8.18
C SER A 154 -1.96 3.42 -6.92
N ALA A 155 -2.37 2.72 -5.86
CA ALA A 155 -2.66 3.30 -4.55
C ALA A 155 -2.05 2.45 -3.43
N LEU A 156 -1.57 3.09 -2.38
CA LEU A 156 -1.14 2.42 -1.15
C LEU A 156 -2.30 2.40 -0.17
N ILE A 157 -2.60 1.23 0.40
CA ILE A 157 -3.67 1.03 1.38
C ILE A 157 -3.10 0.41 2.65
N ILE A 158 -3.59 0.90 3.81
CA ILE A 158 -3.44 0.27 5.12
C ILE A 158 -4.77 -0.38 5.48
N HIS A 159 -4.72 -1.63 5.89
CA HIS A 159 -5.87 -2.46 6.24
C HIS A 159 -6.15 -2.49 7.75
N GLN A 160 -7.32 -3.01 8.13
CA GLN A 160 -7.80 -3.02 9.51
C GLN A 160 -7.05 -4.02 10.39
N GLY A 161 -6.65 -5.15 9.84
CA GLY A 161 -6.05 -6.28 10.56
C GLY A 161 -4.75 -6.76 9.94
N PRO A 162 -4.18 -7.82 10.51
CA PRO A 162 -2.98 -8.46 10.00
C PRO A 162 -3.26 -9.16 8.67
N ASP A 163 -2.24 -9.20 7.83
CA ASP A 163 -2.22 -9.98 6.60
C ASP A 163 -1.65 -11.37 6.88
N ASN A 164 -2.25 -12.41 6.30
CA ASN A 164 -1.74 -13.78 6.34
C ASN A 164 -0.95 -14.17 5.07
N PHE A 165 -0.87 -13.29 4.07
CA PHE A 165 -0.17 -13.48 2.78
C PHE A 165 -0.62 -14.75 2.03
N ALA A 166 -1.90 -15.14 2.20
CA ALA A 166 -2.47 -16.38 1.68
C ALA A 166 -1.70 -17.66 2.15
N ASN A 167 -0.91 -17.55 3.21
CA ASN A 167 -0.11 -18.65 3.75
C ASN A 167 -0.94 -19.56 4.67
N ILE A 168 -1.96 -20.19 4.11
CA ILE A 168 -2.86 -21.12 4.81
C ILE A 168 -2.44 -22.56 4.48
N PRO A 169 -1.89 -23.30 5.47
CA PRO A 169 -1.50 -24.69 5.25
C PRO A 169 -2.70 -25.60 4.89
N PRO A 170 -2.49 -26.62 4.03
CA PRO A 170 -3.57 -27.52 3.58
C PRO A 170 -4.31 -28.30 4.67
N ARG A 171 -3.77 -28.33 5.90
CA ARG A 171 -4.47 -28.90 7.08
C ARG A 171 -5.70 -28.11 7.51
N TYR A 172 -5.79 -26.84 7.11
CA TYR A 172 -6.98 -26.01 7.32
C TYR A 172 -7.86 -26.05 6.08
N THR A 173 -9.17 -26.07 6.30
CA THR A 173 -10.14 -26.15 5.20
C THR A 173 -11.22 -25.10 5.35
N HIS A 174 -11.66 -24.51 4.23
CA HIS A 174 -12.85 -23.69 4.14
C HIS A 174 -13.82 -24.37 3.16
N GLY A 175 -15.07 -24.62 3.59
CA GLY A 175 -16.04 -25.32 2.76
C GLY A 175 -15.60 -26.74 2.32
N GLY A 176 -14.69 -27.39 3.05
CA GLY A 176 -14.12 -28.69 2.71
C GLY A 176 -12.95 -28.65 1.72
N VAL A 177 -12.53 -27.47 1.27
CA VAL A 177 -11.38 -27.28 0.38
C VAL A 177 -10.15 -26.94 1.23
N PRO A 178 -9.04 -27.70 1.11
CA PRO A 178 -7.79 -27.45 1.84
C PRO A 178 -7.05 -26.20 1.35
N GLY A 179 -6.40 -25.50 2.27
CA GLY A 179 -5.57 -24.33 1.97
C GLY A 179 -6.38 -23.04 1.89
N PRO A 180 -5.82 -21.96 1.27
CA PRO A 180 -6.49 -20.68 1.14
C PRO A 180 -7.64 -20.74 0.14
N ASP A 181 -8.74 -20.09 0.44
CA ASP A 181 -9.82 -19.87 -0.52
C ASP A 181 -9.57 -18.65 -1.42
N ALA A 182 -10.53 -18.36 -2.31
CA ALA A 182 -10.38 -17.25 -3.27
C ALA A 182 -10.35 -15.87 -2.59
N GLU A 183 -11.03 -15.70 -1.46
CA GLU A 183 -11.02 -14.44 -0.70
C GLU A 183 -9.68 -14.25 0.01
N THR A 184 -9.17 -15.28 0.69
CA THR A 184 -7.83 -15.27 1.29
C THR A 184 -6.75 -14.98 0.26
N LEU A 185 -6.83 -15.62 -0.93
CA LEU A 185 -5.89 -15.34 -2.03
C LEU A 185 -5.97 -13.89 -2.54
N ALA A 186 -7.14 -13.27 -2.48
CA ALA A 186 -7.33 -11.91 -2.99
C ALA A 186 -6.98 -10.81 -1.98
N THR A 187 -7.02 -11.09 -0.67
CA THR A 187 -7.03 -10.07 0.39
C THR A 187 -6.05 -10.31 1.53
N GLY A 188 -5.45 -11.51 1.61
CA GLY A 188 -4.65 -11.92 2.77
C GLY A 188 -5.42 -11.88 4.10
N ASP A 189 -6.78 -11.87 4.04
CA ASP A 189 -7.68 -11.72 5.18
C ASP A 189 -7.41 -10.47 6.05
N ALA A 190 -6.77 -9.45 5.49
CA ALA A 190 -6.36 -8.23 6.21
C ALA A 190 -7.54 -7.32 6.62
N GLY A 191 -8.76 -7.66 6.19
CA GLY A 191 -9.98 -6.95 6.55
C GLY A 191 -10.18 -5.64 5.82
N GLY A 192 -11.00 -4.74 6.41
CA GLY A 192 -11.39 -3.47 5.79
C GLY A 192 -10.22 -2.54 5.47
N ARG A 193 -10.42 -1.65 4.48
CA ARG A 193 -9.44 -0.64 4.06
C ARG A 193 -9.60 0.59 4.95
N VAL A 194 -8.58 0.96 5.72
CA VAL A 194 -8.65 2.04 6.71
C VAL A 194 -8.13 3.35 6.17
N ALA A 195 -7.03 3.30 5.41
CA ALA A 195 -6.41 4.50 4.85
C ALA A 195 -5.86 4.23 3.46
N CYS A 196 -5.94 5.25 2.59
CA CYS A 196 -5.51 5.18 1.20
C CYS A 196 -4.71 6.43 0.81
N ALA A 197 -3.73 6.23 -0.07
CA ALA A 197 -3.05 7.30 -0.80
C ALA A 197 -2.82 6.88 -2.25
N VAL A 198 -3.12 7.74 -3.19
CA VAL A 198 -2.79 7.55 -4.61
C VAL A 198 -1.28 7.73 -4.78
N LEU A 199 -0.60 6.71 -5.30
CA LEU A 199 0.82 6.77 -5.67
C LEU A 199 0.99 7.33 -7.09
N ALA A 200 0.16 6.85 -8.02
CA ALA A 200 0.06 7.37 -9.37
C ALA A 200 -1.41 7.35 -9.79
N PRO A 201 -1.99 8.47 -10.26
CA PRO A 201 -3.39 8.52 -10.68
C PRO A 201 -3.68 7.62 -11.89
N ALA A 202 -4.86 6.99 -11.92
CA ALA A 202 -5.33 6.27 -13.09
C ALA A 202 -5.45 7.22 -14.31
N GLY A 203 -4.99 6.76 -15.46
CA GLY A 203 -4.97 7.57 -16.69
C GLY A 203 -3.76 8.50 -16.82
N SER A 204 -2.85 8.52 -15.84
CA SER A 204 -1.56 9.20 -15.94
C SER A 204 -0.56 8.34 -16.71
N SER A 205 -0.82 8.01 -17.95
CA SER A 205 0.25 7.51 -18.83
C SER A 205 1.36 8.54 -18.84
N SER A 206 2.50 8.22 -18.23
CA SER A 206 3.74 8.92 -18.48
C SER A 206 4.00 8.79 -19.99
N ALA A 207 3.58 9.78 -20.75
CA ALA A 207 4.04 9.91 -22.12
C ALA A 207 5.56 9.98 -22.02
N SER A 208 6.23 8.91 -22.39
CA SER A 208 7.66 8.94 -22.69
C SER A 208 7.85 10.17 -23.59
N PRO A 209 8.78 11.07 -23.33
CA PRO A 209 9.00 12.18 -24.24
C PRO A 209 9.36 11.56 -25.59
N SER A 210 8.38 11.54 -26.50
CA SER A 210 8.65 11.32 -27.91
C SER A 210 9.57 12.46 -28.29
N THR A 211 10.85 12.16 -28.49
CA THR A 211 11.78 13.08 -29.13
C THR A 211 11.25 13.28 -30.55
N GLU A 212 10.39 14.26 -30.71
CA GLU A 212 10.05 14.75 -32.05
C GLU A 212 11.36 15.32 -32.60
N THR A 213 12.00 14.53 -33.46
CA THR A 213 13.05 15.04 -34.31
C THR A 213 12.43 16.04 -35.24
N VAL A 214 12.46 17.32 -34.85
CA VAL A 214 12.12 18.42 -35.76
C VAL A 214 13.21 18.41 -36.82
N THR A 215 12.92 17.78 -37.96
CA THR A 215 13.71 17.94 -39.17
C THR A 215 13.40 19.32 -39.70
N GLU A 216 14.26 20.27 -39.38
CA GLU A 216 14.23 21.60 -39.96
C GLU A 216 14.55 21.50 -41.46
N THR A 217 13.51 21.46 -42.28
CA THR A 217 13.67 21.51 -43.74
C THR A 217 13.94 22.95 -44.15
N THR A 218 15.22 23.24 -44.38
CA THR A 218 15.66 24.53 -44.92
C THR A 218 15.07 24.67 -46.33
N HIS A 219 14.03 25.49 -46.48
CA HIS A 219 13.49 25.84 -47.79
C HIS A 219 14.43 26.81 -48.48
N VAL A 220 15.10 26.31 -49.52
CA VAL A 220 15.73 27.15 -50.53
C VAL A 220 14.65 27.57 -51.53
N PRO A 221 14.43 28.85 -51.81
CA PRO A 221 13.44 29.27 -52.78
C PRO A 221 13.96 29.03 -54.19
N VAL A 222 13.29 28.11 -54.92
CA VAL A 222 13.45 27.96 -56.38
C VAL A 222 12.25 28.57 -57.07
N ALA A 223 12.54 29.41 -58.07
CA ALA A 223 11.57 30.14 -58.90
C ALA A 223 10.67 29.20 -59.75
N PRO A 224 9.46 29.63 -60.14
CA PRO A 224 8.45 28.78 -60.71
C PRO A 224 8.64 28.52 -62.21
N PRO A 225 8.36 27.33 -62.71
CA PRO A 225 7.96 27.11 -64.10
C PRO A 225 6.48 26.72 -64.18
N ALA A 226 5.98 27.02 -65.37
CA ALA A 226 4.62 27.13 -65.84
C ALA A 226 3.70 25.90 -65.68
N THR A 227 2.45 26.21 -65.53
CA THR A 227 1.16 25.55 -65.78
C THR A 227 1.18 24.28 -66.62
N HIS A 228 0.69 23.16 -66.04
CA HIS A 228 -0.12 22.18 -66.79
C HIS A 228 -1.19 21.61 -65.84
N THR A 229 -2.44 21.87 -66.20
CA THR A 229 -3.67 21.35 -65.62
C THR A 229 -3.80 19.85 -65.98
N THR A 230 -3.86 18.96 -65.02
CA THR A 230 -4.40 17.62 -65.25
C THR A 230 -5.29 17.23 -64.05
N THR A 231 -6.56 17.17 -64.34
CA THR A 231 -7.63 16.71 -63.45
C THR A 231 -7.55 15.19 -63.34
N THR A 232 -7.28 14.68 -62.16
CA THR A 232 -7.45 13.24 -61.87
C THR A 232 -8.41 13.07 -60.71
N THR A 233 -9.57 12.54 -61.01
CA THR A 233 -10.61 12.13 -60.07
C THR A 233 -10.18 10.85 -59.38
N SER A 234 -9.97 10.85 -58.07
CA SER A 234 -9.76 9.64 -57.28
C SER A 234 -10.99 9.36 -56.44
N SER A 235 -11.68 8.29 -56.79
CA SER A 235 -12.80 7.73 -56.05
C SER A 235 -12.29 6.99 -54.80
N SER A 236 -12.72 7.44 -53.64
CA SER A 236 -12.50 6.71 -52.37
C SER A 236 -13.58 5.63 -52.19
N THR A 237 -13.21 4.37 -52.24
CA THR A 237 -14.06 3.24 -51.85
C THR A 237 -13.95 3.03 -50.35
N ASN A 238 -15.02 3.35 -49.62
CA ASN A 238 -15.20 2.96 -48.23
C ASN A 238 -15.49 1.43 -48.14
N THR A 239 -14.61 0.66 -47.57
CA THR A 239 -14.89 -0.72 -47.23
C THR A 239 -15.37 -0.78 -45.79
N THR A 240 -16.64 -1.01 -45.60
CA THR A 240 -17.27 -1.28 -44.29
C THR A 240 -17.02 -2.73 -43.94
N THR A 241 -16.21 -2.99 -42.94
CA THR A 241 -16.00 -4.35 -42.36
C THR A 241 -17.05 -4.57 -41.29
N THR A 242 -18.04 -5.39 -41.59
CA THR A 242 -19.04 -5.86 -40.62
C THR A 242 -18.42 -7.01 -39.78
N SER A 243 -18.19 -6.77 -38.50
CA SER A 243 -17.74 -7.79 -37.55
C SER A 243 -18.94 -8.56 -37.01
N THR A 244 -19.07 -9.82 -37.39
CA THR A 244 -20.10 -10.74 -36.86
C THR A 244 -19.59 -11.35 -35.54
N VAL A 245 -20.33 -11.12 -34.47
CA VAL A 245 -20.13 -11.74 -33.15
C VAL A 245 -20.65 -13.17 -33.19
N PRO A 246 -19.88 -14.20 -32.81
CA PRO A 246 -20.41 -15.54 -32.65
C PRO A 246 -21.18 -15.67 -31.34
N THR A 247 -22.46 -16.04 -31.44
CA THR A 247 -23.32 -16.41 -30.31
C THR A 247 -22.91 -17.78 -29.79
N THR A 248 -22.37 -17.85 -28.59
CA THR A 248 -22.01 -19.09 -27.93
C THR A 248 -23.25 -19.65 -27.23
N SER A 249 -23.71 -20.83 -27.67
CA SER A 249 -24.81 -21.57 -27.11
C SER A 249 -24.50 -22.03 -25.68
N MET A 250 -25.41 -21.79 -24.75
CA MET A 250 -25.38 -22.37 -23.40
C MET A 250 -25.62 -23.85 -23.45
N THR A 251 -24.63 -24.65 -23.02
CA THR A 251 -24.76 -26.06 -22.76
C THR A 251 -25.30 -26.23 -21.34
N THR A 252 -26.46 -26.85 -21.22
CA THR A 252 -27.10 -27.23 -19.95
C THR A 252 -26.29 -28.33 -19.27
N VAL A 253 -25.91 -28.12 -18.02
CA VAL A 253 -25.25 -29.09 -17.14
C VAL A 253 -26.31 -30.08 -16.66
N PRO A 254 -26.10 -31.42 -16.76
CA PRO A 254 -27.02 -32.41 -16.19
C PRO A 254 -26.86 -32.48 -14.67
N THR A 255 -27.98 -32.38 -13.96
CA THR A 255 -28.10 -32.62 -12.51
C THR A 255 -27.87 -34.10 -12.22
N SER A 256 -26.87 -34.41 -11.37
CA SER A 256 -26.67 -35.75 -10.83
C SER A 256 -27.71 -36.08 -9.77
N PRO A 257 -28.17 -37.32 -9.67
CA PRO A 257 -29.18 -37.75 -8.69
C PRO A 257 -28.57 -37.88 -7.28
N VAL A 258 -29.36 -37.42 -6.31
CA VAL A 258 -29.08 -37.56 -4.88
C VAL A 258 -29.15 -39.06 -4.50
N GLY A 259 -28.04 -39.59 -3.97
CA GLY A 259 -27.98 -40.92 -3.40
C GLY A 259 -28.62 -40.99 -2.01
N PRO A 260 -29.09 -42.16 -1.56
CA PRO A 260 -29.85 -42.31 -0.34
C PRO A 260 -28.99 -42.18 0.93
N THR A 261 -29.54 -41.45 1.90
CA THR A 261 -28.98 -41.28 3.25
C THR A 261 -29.01 -42.57 4.04
N SER A 262 -27.85 -43.05 4.49
CA SER A 262 -27.77 -44.14 5.47
C SER A 262 -28.01 -43.60 6.88
N PRO A 263 -28.73 -44.33 7.76
CA PRO A 263 -28.96 -43.92 9.14
C PRO A 263 -27.73 -44.17 10.02
N MET A 264 -27.47 -43.21 10.92
CA MET A 264 -26.44 -43.33 11.98
C MET A 264 -26.80 -44.43 12.98
N PRO A 265 -25.85 -45.23 13.46
CA PRO A 265 -26.06 -46.08 14.64
C PRO A 265 -25.88 -45.24 15.90
N GLY A 266 -26.86 -45.26 16.77
CA GLY A 266 -26.80 -44.70 18.11
C GLY A 266 -25.93 -45.54 19.02
N GLY A 267 -25.18 -44.87 19.92
CA GLY A 267 -24.39 -45.37 21.04
C GLY A 267 -24.00 -44.23 21.91
#